data_4e4b830f933641f409d5d64f286f1ebf
#
_entry.id   4e4b830f933641f409d5d64f286f1ebf
#
_cell.length_a   1.000
_cell.length_b   1.000
_cell.length_c   1.000
_cell.angle_alpha   90.00
_cell.angle_beta   90.00
_cell.angle_gamma   90.00
#
_symmetry.space_group_name_H-M   'P 1'
#
loop_
_entity.id
_entity.type
_entity.pdbx_description
1 polymer ?
#
loop_
_entity_poly.entity_id
_entity_poly.type
_entity_poly.pdbx_seq_one_letter_code
_entity_poly.pdbx_strand_id
1 'polypeptide(L)'
;MAEKILILGNSGTGKSTSLRNLDPETTFIIQCVNKKLPFKGWKSKYTQITESNPNGNLCYTNDYQDIWRKLKYINNKLPKIKTVIVDDAHYLMTDDFMKRVTQKVSKGEAFEKYNQIAYNFHSLLKTAENMRDDINVFFLAHTQIDDYGNRSIKTVGRLLDNMIVIEGLASIVLESSIKDNKYVFQTNKKDGTEPCKSPMGMFEELFIDNDLQYVIEKINEYDN
;
A
#
# COMPACT_ATOMS: atom_id res chain seq x y z
N MET A 1 7.20 16.35 3.50
CA MET A 1 7.12 15.15 2.65
C MET A 1 5.90 14.36 3.03
N ALA A 2 5.20 13.77 2.06
CA ALA A 2 4.07 12.88 2.34
C ALA A 2 4.51 11.69 3.20
N GLU A 3 3.65 11.29 4.13
CA GLU A 3 3.87 10.11 4.95
C GLU A 3 3.59 8.84 4.14
N LYS A 4 4.49 7.86 4.20
CA LYS A 4 4.32 6.55 3.56
C LYS A 4 4.06 5.48 4.60
N ILE A 5 2.95 4.79 4.46
CA ILE A 5 2.51 3.77 5.39
C ILE A 5 2.33 2.44 4.63
N LEU A 6 2.89 1.37 5.15
CA LEU A 6 2.66 0.02 4.63
C LEU A 6 1.65 -0.70 5.53
N ILE A 7 0.62 -1.27 4.91
CA ILE A 7 -0.33 -2.17 5.55
C ILE A 7 -0.13 -3.56 4.95
N LEU A 8 0.53 -4.41 5.70
CA LEU A 8 0.91 -5.75 5.25
C LEU A 8 -0.02 -6.82 5.86
N GLY A 9 -0.08 -7.98 5.25
CA GLY A 9 -0.84 -9.11 5.80
C GLY A 9 -1.31 -10.09 4.72
N ASN A 10 -1.69 -11.28 5.15
CA ASN A 10 -2.20 -12.33 4.26
C ASN A 10 -3.56 -11.96 3.64
N SER A 11 -3.99 -12.73 2.64
CA SER A 11 -5.35 -12.58 2.09
C SER A 11 -6.40 -12.84 3.18
N GLY A 12 -7.46 -12.02 3.20
CA GLY A 12 -8.57 -12.18 4.15
C GLY A 12 -8.32 -11.62 5.56
N THR A 13 -7.18 -10.98 5.84
CA THR A 13 -6.87 -10.42 7.17
C THR A 13 -7.44 -9.02 7.42
N GLY A 14 -8.21 -8.46 6.47
CA GLY A 14 -8.91 -7.19 6.69
C GLY A 14 -8.22 -5.97 6.09
N LYS A 15 -7.12 -6.08 5.32
CA LYS A 15 -6.44 -4.92 4.73
C LYS A 15 -7.40 -3.93 4.04
N SER A 16 -8.14 -4.39 3.02
CA SER A 16 -9.09 -3.51 2.32
C SER A 16 -10.38 -3.23 3.14
N THR A 17 -10.69 -4.05 4.18
CA THR A 17 -11.80 -3.78 5.10
C THR A 17 -11.53 -2.57 5.99
N SER A 18 -10.27 -2.29 6.30
CA SER A 18 -9.86 -1.16 7.13
C SER A 18 -10.17 0.22 6.53
N LEU A 19 -10.49 0.27 5.23
CA LEU A 19 -10.86 1.50 4.52
C LEU A 19 -12.29 1.98 4.84
N ARG A 20 -13.11 1.16 5.53
CA ARG A 20 -14.57 1.35 5.70
C ARG A 20 -14.98 2.68 6.31
N ASN A 21 -14.15 3.23 7.19
CA ASN A 21 -14.45 4.44 7.95
C ASN A 21 -13.73 5.70 7.41
N LEU A 22 -12.90 5.55 6.38
CA LEU A 22 -12.25 6.70 5.74
C LEU A 22 -13.28 7.65 5.15
N ASP A 23 -13.00 8.96 5.27
CA ASP A 23 -13.79 10.00 4.65
C ASP A 23 -13.59 9.99 3.12
N PRO A 24 -14.65 9.72 2.34
CA PRO A 24 -14.55 9.64 0.89
C PRO A 24 -14.27 11.00 0.21
N GLU A 25 -14.52 12.13 0.88
CA GLU A 25 -14.25 13.46 0.31
C GLU A 25 -12.76 13.79 0.31
N THR A 26 -12.00 13.18 1.23
CA THR A 26 -10.56 13.41 1.39
C THR A 26 -9.71 12.21 1.00
N THR A 27 -10.34 11.10 0.60
CA THR A 27 -9.67 9.84 0.25
C THR A 27 -9.75 9.54 -1.24
N PHE A 28 -8.63 9.13 -1.84
CA PHE A 28 -8.57 8.59 -3.20
C PHE A 28 -8.02 7.16 -3.18
N ILE A 29 -8.73 6.21 -3.80
CA ILE A 29 -8.32 4.80 -3.85
C ILE A 29 -7.85 4.42 -5.25
N ILE A 30 -6.64 3.88 -5.33
CA ILE A 30 -6.07 3.25 -6.53
C ILE A 30 -6.05 1.74 -6.28
N GLN A 31 -6.89 0.98 -6.97
CA GLN A 31 -6.89 -0.47 -6.90
C GLN A 31 -5.97 -1.06 -7.96
N CYS A 32 -5.02 -1.90 -7.54
CA CYS A 32 -4.16 -2.64 -8.47
C CYS A 32 -4.83 -3.93 -8.98
N VAL A 33 -5.88 -4.38 -8.30
CA VAL A 33 -6.74 -5.50 -8.71
C VAL A 33 -8.19 -5.03 -8.77
N ASN A 34 -8.85 -5.23 -9.91
CA ASN A 34 -10.26 -4.83 -10.08
C ASN A 34 -11.19 -5.73 -9.27
N LYS A 35 -11.52 -5.33 -8.07
CA LYS A 35 -12.42 -6.05 -7.14
C LYS A 35 -13.32 -5.08 -6.38
N LYS A 36 -14.43 -5.60 -5.85
CA LYS A 36 -15.31 -4.82 -4.98
C LYS A 36 -14.61 -4.55 -3.64
N LEU A 37 -14.79 -3.36 -3.08
CA LEU A 37 -14.37 -3.10 -1.71
C LEU A 37 -15.21 -3.93 -0.73
N PRO A 38 -14.57 -4.54 0.32
CA PRO A 38 -15.21 -5.58 1.14
C PRO A 38 -16.03 -5.01 2.32
N PHE A 39 -16.74 -3.89 2.12
CA PHE A 39 -17.59 -3.31 3.15
C PHE A 39 -18.90 -2.74 2.57
N LYS A 40 -19.92 -2.73 3.41
CA LYS A 40 -21.28 -2.26 3.03
C LYS A 40 -21.26 -0.75 2.71
N GLY A 41 -21.97 -0.37 1.65
CA GLY A 41 -22.14 1.04 1.27
C GLY A 41 -20.94 1.62 0.49
N TRP A 42 -19.93 0.84 0.14
CA TRP A 42 -18.75 1.36 -0.56
C TRP A 42 -19.07 2.05 -1.88
N LYS A 43 -20.08 1.57 -2.64
CA LYS A 43 -20.46 2.15 -3.94
C LYS A 43 -21.01 3.58 -3.86
N SER A 44 -21.61 3.96 -2.74
CA SER A 44 -22.08 5.32 -2.53
C SER A 44 -20.96 6.26 -2.05
N LYS A 45 -19.88 5.71 -1.49
CA LYS A 45 -18.73 6.44 -1.00
C LYS A 45 -17.63 6.60 -2.05
N TYR A 46 -17.38 5.55 -2.84
CA TYR A 46 -16.27 5.51 -3.79
C TYR A 46 -16.79 5.22 -5.20
N THR A 47 -16.58 6.19 -6.08
CA THR A 47 -17.04 6.13 -7.47
C THR A 47 -15.86 6.22 -8.42
N GLN A 48 -15.95 5.50 -9.53
CA GLN A 48 -14.89 5.49 -10.55
C GLN A 48 -14.68 6.88 -11.13
N ILE A 49 -13.42 7.33 -11.18
CA ILE A 49 -13.05 8.52 -11.94
C ILE A 49 -13.02 8.17 -13.42
N THR A 50 -13.82 8.88 -14.20
CA THR A 50 -13.96 8.73 -15.66
C THR A 50 -14.12 10.10 -16.30
N GLU A 51 -14.11 10.19 -17.62
CA GLU A 51 -14.43 11.43 -18.33
C GLU A 51 -15.84 11.95 -17.99
N SER A 52 -16.81 11.03 -17.79
CA SER A 52 -18.18 11.37 -17.39
C SER A 52 -18.33 11.60 -15.88
N ASN A 53 -17.36 11.20 -15.07
CA ASN A 53 -17.32 11.43 -13.62
C ASN A 53 -15.94 11.90 -13.19
N PRO A 54 -15.55 13.14 -13.48
CA PRO A 54 -14.21 13.66 -13.15
C PRO A 54 -13.98 13.86 -11.65
N ASN A 55 -15.04 13.85 -10.85
CA ASN A 55 -14.97 13.95 -9.38
C ASN A 55 -14.93 12.58 -8.69
N GLY A 56 -14.78 11.48 -9.44
CA GLY A 56 -14.61 10.17 -8.85
C GLY A 56 -13.34 10.07 -7.98
N ASN A 57 -13.40 9.24 -6.98
CA ASN A 57 -12.34 9.06 -5.97
C ASN A 57 -11.80 7.62 -5.92
N LEU A 58 -12.09 6.82 -6.94
CA LEU A 58 -11.65 5.45 -7.11
C LEU A 58 -11.16 5.23 -8.55
N CYS A 59 -10.05 4.53 -8.73
CA CYS A 59 -9.67 4.02 -10.04
C CYS A 59 -9.06 2.62 -9.93
N TYR A 60 -9.06 1.90 -11.05
CA TYR A 60 -8.34 0.65 -11.23
C TYR A 60 -7.20 0.86 -12.22
N THR A 61 -6.02 0.41 -11.87
CA THR A 61 -4.88 0.31 -12.78
C THR A 61 -3.81 -0.64 -12.24
N ASN A 62 -3.22 -1.44 -13.13
CA ASN A 62 -2.06 -2.31 -12.86
C ASN A 62 -0.82 -1.85 -13.66
N ASP A 63 -0.76 -0.58 -14.00
CA ASP A 63 0.32 0.04 -14.75
C ASP A 63 1.02 1.12 -13.92
N TYR A 64 2.33 1.00 -13.73
CA TYR A 64 3.13 1.97 -12.96
C TYR A 64 3.05 3.38 -13.52
N GLN A 65 3.07 3.53 -14.86
CA GLN A 65 3.03 4.86 -15.50
C GLN A 65 1.69 5.54 -15.23
N ASP A 66 0.59 4.77 -15.20
CA ASP A 66 -0.71 5.33 -14.88
C ASP A 66 -0.80 5.72 -13.40
N ILE A 67 -0.27 4.90 -12.48
CA ILE A 67 -0.23 5.27 -11.07
C ILE A 67 0.59 6.54 -10.86
N TRP A 68 1.77 6.68 -11.47
CA TRP A 68 2.58 7.90 -11.37
C TRP A 68 1.82 9.13 -11.86
N ARG A 69 1.10 9.01 -13.00
CA ARG A 69 0.23 10.10 -13.50
C ARG A 69 -0.88 10.44 -12.51
N LYS A 70 -1.52 9.43 -11.90
CA LYS A 70 -2.57 9.62 -10.89
C LYS A 70 -2.03 10.30 -9.64
N LEU A 71 -0.92 9.84 -9.09
CA LEU A 71 -0.27 10.47 -7.92
C LEU A 71 0.07 11.94 -8.21
N LYS A 72 0.66 12.22 -9.37
CA LYS A 72 0.96 13.60 -9.80
C LYS A 72 -0.31 14.45 -9.97
N TYR A 73 -1.38 13.87 -10.53
CA TYR A 73 -2.67 14.53 -10.67
C TYR A 73 -3.29 14.86 -9.31
N ILE A 74 -3.34 13.89 -8.40
CA ILE A 74 -3.83 14.08 -7.02
C ILE A 74 -3.03 15.19 -6.34
N ASN A 75 -1.71 15.11 -6.38
CA ASN A 75 -0.83 16.08 -5.75
C ASN A 75 -1.08 17.51 -6.22
N ASN A 76 -1.27 17.71 -7.52
CA ASN A 76 -1.29 19.05 -8.14
C ASN A 76 -2.71 19.60 -8.37
N LYS A 77 -3.72 18.73 -8.46
CA LYS A 77 -5.08 19.13 -8.90
C LYS A 77 -6.17 18.83 -7.90
N LEU A 78 -5.93 17.97 -6.91
CA LEU A 78 -6.92 17.58 -5.92
C LEU A 78 -6.49 17.99 -4.49
N PRO A 79 -6.55 19.29 -4.14
CA PRO A 79 -6.05 19.79 -2.85
C PRO A 79 -6.84 19.26 -1.65
N LYS A 80 -8.09 18.81 -1.85
CA LYS A 80 -8.91 18.21 -0.79
C LYS A 80 -8.46 16.80 -0.40
N ILE A 81 -7.80 16.07 -1.32
CA ILE A 81 -7.35 14.70 -1.03
C ILE A 81 -6.16 14.76 -0.07
N LYS A 82 -6.31 14.10 1.07
CA LYS A 82 -5.33 13.97 2.15
C LYS A 82 -4.88 12.53 2.35
N THR A 83 -5.65 11.57 1.84
CA THR A 83 -5.38 10.15 1.95
C THR A 83 -5.39 9.49 0.59
N VAL A 84 -4.30 8.83 0.24
CA VAL A 84 -4.20 8.03 -0.99
C VAL A 84 -3.97 6.58 -0.60
N ILE A 85 -4.80 5.70 -1.12
CA ILE A 85 -4.69 4.25 -0.92
C ILE A 85 -4.24 3.60 -2.22
N VAL A 86 -3.15 2.84 -2.19
CA VAL A 86 -2.74 1.92 -3.27
C VAL A 86 -3.06 0.50 -2.79
N ASP A 87 -4.25 0.02 -3.12
CA ASP A 87 -4.76 -1.28 -2.66
C ASP A 87 -4.21 -2.41 -3.52
N ASP A 88 -3.70 -3.47 -2.86
CA ASP A 88 -3.06 -4.63 -3.49
C ASP A 88 -1.78 -4.29 -4.28
N ALA A 89 -0.98 -3.34 -3.80
CA ALA A 89 0.19 -2.79 -4.48
C ALA A 89 1.22 -3.82 -4.97
N HIS A 90 1.37 -4.96 -4.27
CA HIS A 90 2.32 -6.03 -4.65
C HIS A 90 1.95 -6.68 -6.00
N TYR A 91 0.67 -6.65 -6.43
CA TYR A 91 0.28 -7.18 -7.74
C TYR A 91 0.85 -6.37 -8.92
N LEU A 92 1.26 -5.12 -8.71
CA LEU A 92 1.99 -4.38 -9.73
C LEU A 92 3.26 -5.11 -10.18
N MET A 93 4.01 -5.67 -9.23
CA MET A 93 5.20 -6.46 -9.53
C MET A 93 4.83 -7.79 -10.22
N THR A 94 3.79 -8.45 -9.74
CA THR A 94 3.31 -9.72 -10.33
C THR A 94 2.81 -9.51 -11.76
N ASP A 95 2.02 -8.47 -12.00
CA ASP A 95 1.47 -8.19 -13.33
C ASP A 95 2.56 -7.75 -14.31
N ASP A 96 3.52 -6.94 -13.87
CA ASP A 96 4.69 -6.56 -14.69
C ASP A 96 5.52 -7.80 -15.04
N PHE A 97 5.75 -8.71 -14.10
CA PHE A 97 6.40 -10.00 -14.36
C PHE A 97 5.61 -10.83 -15.38
N MET A 98 4.31 -11.01 -15.17
CA MET A 98 3.46 -11.83 -16.03
C MET A 98 3.35 -11.30 -17.46
N LYS A 99 3.35 -9.99 -17.66
CA LYS A 99 3.41 -9.36 -19.00
C LYS A 99 4.70 -9.73 -19.76
N ARG A 100 5.79 -10.04 -19.03
CA ARG A 100 7.12 -10.31 -19.60
C ARG A 100 7.49 -11.80 -19.64
N VAL A 101 6.78 -12.66 -18.90
CA VAL A 101 7.15 -14.08 -18.73
C VAL A 101 7.14 -14.87 -20.05
N THR A 102 6.25 -14.51 -20.98
CA THR A 102 6.12 -15.17 -22.29
C THR A 102 7.13 -14.69 -23.33
N GLN A 103 7.84 -13.60 -23.05
CA GLN A 103 8.83 -13.05 -23.97
C GLN A 103 10.10 -13.93 -23.92
N LYS A 104 10.44 -14.57 -25.08
CA LYS A 104 11.71 -15.26 -25.23
C LYS A 104 12.85 -14.24 -25.16
N VAL A 105 13.75 -14.40 -24.19
CA VAL A 105 14.85 -13.48 -23.93
C VAL A 105 16.12 -14.27 -23.60
N SER A 106 17.27 -13.66 -23.82
CA SER A 106 18.56 -14.18 -23.36
C SER A 106 18.64 -14.21 -21.82
N LYS A 107 19.61 -14.95 -21.27
CA LYS A 107 19.81 -15.00 -19.80
C LYS A 107 20.09 -13.61 -19.20
N GLY A 108 20.80 -12.73 -19.91
CA GLY A 108 21.06 -11.36 -19.46
C GLY A 108 19.80 -10.52 -19.39
N GLU A 109 18.99 -10.55 -20.43
CA GLU A 109 17.70 -9.82 -20.48
C GLU A 109 16.70 -10.35 -19.45
N ALA A 110 16.75 -11.63 -19.08
CA ALA A 110 15.94 -12.17 -17.99
C ALA A 110 16.28 -11.52 -16.65
N PHE A 111 17.56 -11.28 -16.36
CA PHE A 111 18.00 -10.57 -15.17
C PHE A 111 17.56 -9.10 -15.17
N GLU A 112 17.68 -8.42 -16.29
CA GLU A 112 17.24 -7.03 -16.45
C GLU A 112 15.74 -6.84 -16.20
N LYS A 113 14.90 -7.85 -16.53
CA LYS A 113 13.47 -7.81 -16.23
C LYS A 113 13.20 -7.68 -14.73
N TYR A 114 13.89 -8.45 -13.90
CA TYR A 114 13.72 -8.36 -12.43
C TYR A 114 14.23 -7.03 -11.89
N ASN A 115 15.35 -6.51 -12.44
CA ASN A 115 15.86 -5.19 -12.07
C ASN A 115 14.84 -4.09 -12.39
N GLN A 116 14.17 -4.17 -13.54
CA GLN A 116 13.17 -3.18 -13.93
C GLN A 116 11.93 -3.24 -13.03
N ILE A 117 11.46 -4.45 -12.65
CA ILE A 117 10.35 -4.61 -11.71
C ILE A 117 10.71 -3.98 -10.35
N ALA A 118 11.92 -4.28 -9.86
CA ALA A 118 12.44 -3.72 -8.62
C ALA A 118 12.52 -2.19 -8.67
N TYR A 119 13.09 -1.65 -9.74
CA TYR A 119 13.19 -0.21 -9.97
C TYR A 119 11.81 0.46 -10.01
N ASN A 120 10.85 -0.12 -10.72
CA ASN A 120 9.50 0.43 -10.85
C ASN A 120 8.80 0.54 -9.50
N PHE A 121 8.85 -0.54 -8.68
CA PHE A 121 8.22 -0.54 -7.37
C PHE A 121 8.91 0.42 -6.39
N HIS A 122 10.24 0.42 -6.36
CA HIS A 122 11.01 1.38 -5.57
C HIS A 122 10.70 2.83 -5.97
N SER A 123 10.66 3.11 -7.28
CA SER A 123 10.33 4.45 -7.81
C SER A 123 8.91 4.89 -7.47
N LEU A 124 7.96 3.94 -7.38
CA LEU A 124 6.60 4.24 -6.93
C LEU A 124 6.60 4.75 -5.49
N LEU A 125 7.31 4.08 -4.58
CA LEU A 125 7.43 4.51 -3.19
C LEU A 125 8.13 5.87 -3.08
N LYS A 126 9.15 6.12 -3.90
CA LYS A 126 9.84 7.42 -3.95
C LYS A 126 8.95 8.54 -4.53
N THR A 127 8.10 8.22 -5.49
CA THR A 127 7.13 9.19 -6.02
C THR A 127 6.12 9.60 -4.96
N ALA A 128 5.62 8.64 -4.16
CA ALA A 128 4.73 8.93 -3.04
C ALA A 128 5.38 9.86 -2.01
N GLU A 129 6.66 9.64 -1.69
CA GLU A 129 7.43 10.47 -0.77
C GLU A 129 7.48 11.96 -1.19
N ASN A 130 7.52 12.22 -2.50
CA ASN A 130 7.61 13.56 -3.07
C ASN A 130 6.26 14.28 -3.21
N MET A 131 5.18 13.71 -2.71
CA MET A 131 3.87 14.38 -2.66
C MET A 131 3.84 15.44 -1.55
N ARG A 132 2.75 16.25 -1.53
CA ARG A 132 2.53 17.26 -0.49
C ARG A 132 2.62 16.63 0.91
N ASP A 133 3.11 17.38 1.87
CA ASP A 133 3.28 16.96 3.28
C ASP A 133 1.97 16.71 4.03
N ASP A 134 0.87 17.22 3.51
CA ASP A 134 -0.48 17.01 4.04
C ASP A 134 -1.17 15.75 3.48
N ILE A 135 -0.42 14.88 2.79
CA ILE A 135 -0.94 13.63 2.22
C ILE A 135 -0.33 12.41 2.91
N ASN A 136 -1.18 11.50 3.33
CA ASN A 136 -0.80 10.15 3.76
C ASN A 136 -1.00 9.16 2.62
N VAL A 137 0.05 8.40 2.24
CA VAL A 137 -0.02 7.40 1.18
C VAL A 137 0.12 6.00 1.77
N PHE A 138 -0.96 5.23 1.72
CA PHE A 138 -1.02 3.86 2.21
C PHE A 138 -0.84 2.87 1.08
N PHE A 139 0.12 1.95 1.23
CA PHE A 139 0.32 0.82 0.34
C PHE A 139 -0.14 -0.46 1.04
N LEU A 140 -1.23 -1.05 0.57
CA LEU A 140 -1.75 -2.31 1.08
C LEU A 140 -1.13 -3.44 0.26
N ALA A 141 -0.45 -4.38 0.91
CA ALA A 141 0.24 -5.46 0.23
C ALA A 141 0.18 -6.79 1.01
N HIS A 142 0.38 -7.90 0.31
CA HIS A 142 0.51 -9.20 0.96
C HIS A 142 1.89 -9.37 1.60
N THR A 143 1.94 -10.20 2.63
CA THR A 143 3.18 -10.71 3.22
C THR A 143 3.66 -11.97 2.54
N GLN A 144 4.95 -12.23 2.62
CA GLN A 144 5.60 -13.53 2.43
C GLN A 144 6.32 -13.93 3.72
N ILE A 145 6.64 -15.21 3.83
CA ILE A 145 7.35 -15.79 4.98
C ILE A 145 8.58 -16.47 4.43
N ASP A 146 9.74 -16.20 5.00
CA ASP A 146 10.99 -16.88 4.66
C ASP A 146 11.14 -18.23 5.43
N ASP A 147 12.20 -18.98 5.11
CA ASP A 147 12.48 -20.28 5.74
C ASP A 147 12.77 -20.19 7.25
N TYR A 148 13.01 -19.00 7.77
CA TYR A 148 13.26 -18.74 9.20
C TYR A 148 12.01 -18.18 9.92
N GLY A 149 10.90 -18.04 9.22
CA GLY A 149 9.65 -17.51 9.77
C GLY A 149 9.53 -15.97 9.77
N ASN A 150 10.52 -15.24 9.22
CA ASN A 150 10.41 -13.79 9.10
C ASN A 150 9.39 -13.41 8.05
N ARG A 151 8.56 -12.43 8.39
CA ARG A 151 7.55 -11.88 7.49
C ARG A 151 8.05 -10.58 6.87
N SER A 152 7.80 -10.43 5.60
CA SER A 152 8.11 -9.22 4.83
C SER A 152 7.02 -8.97 3.78
N ILE A 153 7.06 -7.81 3.12
CA ILE A 153 6.20 -7.57 1.96
C ILE A 153 6.48 -8.62 0.88
N LYS A 154 5.41 -9.12 0.26
CA LYS A 154 5.53 -10.05 -0.86
C LYS A 154 6.07 -9.35 -2.10
N THR A 155 7.18 -9.83 -2.63
CA THR A 155 7.84 -9.28 -3.82
C THR A 155 7.93 -10.30 -4.96
N VAL A 156 8.38 -9.85 -6.12
CA VAL A 156 8.70 -10.70 -7.27
C VAL A 156 10.20 -10.60 -7.55
N GLY A 157 10.89 -11.71 -7.26
CA GLY A 157 12.32 -11.86 -7.55
C GLY A 157 13.24 -11.56 -6.36
N ARG A 158 14.24 -12.41 -6.20
CA ARG A 158 15.23 -12.36 -5.11
C ARG A 158 16.06 -11.07 -5.06
N LEU A 159 16.08 -10.30 -6.14
CA LEU A 159 16.84 -9.04 -6.17
C LEU A 159 16.25 -8.02 -5.21
N LEU A 160 14.92 -7.83 -5.23
CA LEU A 160 14.25 -6.96 -4.27
C LEU A 160 14.45 -7.45 -2.84
N ASP A 161 14.26 -8.76 -2.61
CA ASP A 161 14.37 -9.35 -1.28
C ASP A 161 15.78 -9.19 -0.66
N ASN A 162 16.82 -9.25 -1.49
CA ASN A 162 18.20 -9.25 -0.99
C ASN A 162 18.86 -7.87 -0.97
N MET A 163 18.38 -6.89 -1.76
CA MET A 163 19.05 -5.61 -1.92
C MET A 163 18.29 -4.42 -1.32
N ILE A 164 16.98 -4.53 -1.16
CA ILE A 164 16.14 -3.41 -0.72
C ILE A 164 15.21 -3.90 0.40
N VAL A 165 15.37 -3.34 1.58
CA VAL A 165 14.39 -3.52 2.66
C VAL A 165 13.26 -2.52 2.41
N ILE A 166 12.18 -2.98 1.77
CA ILE A 166 11.05 -2.12 1.38
C ILE A 166 10.39 -1.50 2.61
N GLU A 167 10.24 -2.26 3.69
CA GLU A 167 9.71 -1.78 4.97
C GLU A 167 10.57 -0.66 5.55
N GLY A 168 11.86 -0.63 5.22
CA GLY A 168 12.80 0.44 5.58
C GLY A 168 12.47 1.79 4.95
N LEU A 169 11.73 1.79 3.83
CA LEU A 169 11.35 3.01 3.10
C LEU A 169 10.09 3.69 3.66
N ALA A 170 9.38 3.08 4.59
CA ALA A 170 8.22 3.65 5.27
C ALA A 170 8.53 3.88 6.75
N SER A 171 7.97 4.90 7.36
CA SER A 171 8.08 5.17 8.82
C SER A 171 7.13 4.30 9.62
N ILE A 172 5.97 3.97 9.06
CA ILE A 172 4.94 3.15 9.69
C ILE A 172 4.70 1.91 8.84
N VAL A 173 4.80 0.75 9.48
CA VAL A 173 4.45 -0.55 8.89
C VAL A 173 3.56 -1.28 9.87
N LEU A 174 2.31 -1.51 9.50
CA LEU A 174 1.33 -2.24 10.30
C LEU A 174 1.04 -3.59 9.65
N GLU A 175 0.89 -4.64 10.47
CA GLU A 175 0.48 -5.95 9.97
C GLU A 175 -0.98 -6.24 10.32
N SER A 176 -1.79 -6.45 9.29
CA SER A 176 -3.20 -6.83 9.41
C SER A 176 -3.32 -8.33 9.69
N SER A 177 -4.00 -8.68 10.76
CA SER A 177 -4.20 -10.06 11.22
C SER A 177 -5.60 -10.26 11.81
N ILE A 178 -5.92 -11.53 12.15
CA ILE A 178 -7.13 -11.87 12.88
C ILE A 178 -6.72 -12.36 14.27
N LYS A 179 -7.24 -11.71 15.30
CA LYS A 179 -7.05 -12.08 16.70
C LYS A 179 -8.40 -12.14 17.38
N ASP A 180 -8.69 -13.23 18.07
CA ASP A 180 -9.97 -13.43 18.78
C ASP A 180 -11.20 -13.14 17.90
N ASN A 181 -11.20 -13.62 16.66
CA ASN A 181 -12.21 -13.41 15.62
C ASN A 181 -12.43 -11.94 15.21
N LYS A 182 -11.50 -11.05 15.52
CA LYS A 182 -11.52 -9.64 15.12
C LYS A 182 -10.36 -9.34 14.19
N TYR A 183 -10.59 -8.46 13.22
CA TYR A 183 -9.52 -7.87 12.44
C TYR A 183 -8.78 -6.84 13.29
N VAL A 184 -7.45 -6.95 13.34
CA VAL A 184 -6.57 -6.05 14.09
C VAL A 184 -5.38 -5.63 13.25
N PHE A 185 -4.75 -4.51 13.63
CA PHE A 185 -3.40 -4.16 13.20
C PHE A 185 -2.40 -4.40 14.32
N GLN A 186 -1.29 -5.05 14.03
CA GLN A 186 -0.12 -5.07 14.89
C GLN A 186 0.74 -3.86 14.57
N THR A 187 1.12 -3.09 15.59
CA THR A 187 1.79 -1.79 15.46
C THR A 187 3.32 -1.86 15.52
N ASN A 188 3.85 -2.83 16.25
CA ASN A 188 5.28 -3.03 16.46
C ASN A 188 5.63 -4.53 16.49
N LYS A 189 6.92 -4.84 16.43
CA LYS A 189 7.42 -6.21 16.59
C LYS A 189 7.13 -6.73 17.99
N LYS A 190 6.73 -7.99 18.07
CA LYS A 190 6.56 -8.71 19.34
C LYS A 190 7.74 -9.65 19.60
N ASP A 191 8.08 -10.47 18.61
CA ASP A 191 9.13 -11.50 18.72
C ASP A 191 10.24 -11.36 17.65
N GLY A 192 10.20 -10.30 16.84
CA GLY A 192 11.24 -9.96 15.88
C GLY A 192 11.02 -10.47 14.47
N THR A 193 10.07 -11.37 14.25
CA THR A 193 9.78 -11.95 12.92
C THR A 193 8.80 -11.13 12.09
N GLU A 194 8.11 -10.18 12.72
CA GLU A 194 7.11 -9.33 12.08
C GLU A 194 7.74 -8.15 11.34
N PRO A 195 7.11 -7.68 10.27
CA PRO A 195 7.56 -6.50 9.53
C PRO A 195 7.21 -5.18 10.21
N CYS A 196 6.42 -5.22 11.30
CA CYS A 196 5.80 -4.07 11.93
C CYS A 196 6.82 -3.11 12.53
N LYS A 197 6.54 -1.83 12.40
CA LYS A 197 7.21 -0.72 13.10
C LYS A 197 6.34 0.53 13.11
N SER A 198 6.46 1.31 14.15
CA SER A 198 5.89 2.66 14.24
C SER A 198 6.81 3.56 15.08
N PRO A 199 6.72 4.90 14.95
CA PRO A 199 7.42 5.82 15.81
C PRO A 199 7.13 5.57 17.28
N MET A 200 8.12 5.82 18.14
CA MET A 200 8.00 5.60 19.59
C MET A 200 6.87 6.48 20.17
N GLY A 201 5.92 5.86 20.86
CA GLY A 201 4.82 6.56 21.52
C GLY A 201 3.63 6.88 20.61
N MET A 202 3.67 6.57 19.31
CA MET A 202 2.53 6.80 18.41
C MET A 202 1.33 5.91 18.74
N PHE A 203 1.57 4.65 19.05
CA PHE A 203 0.54 3.71 19.48
C PHE A 203 0.87 3.17 20.87
N GLU A 204 -0.10 3.22 21.78
CA GLU A 204 0.06 2.69 23.14
C GLU A 204 -0.03 1.17 23.19
N GLU A 205 -0.83 0.58 22.28
CA GLU A 205 -1.10 -0.85 22.24
C GLU A 205 -0.37 -1.55 21.10
N LEU A 206 0.07 -2.79 21.36
CA LEU A 206 0.68 -3.66 20.35
C LEU A 206 -0.34 -4.06 19.25
N PHE A 207 -1.61 -4.19 19.61
CA PHE A 207 -2.70 -4.49 18.68
C PHE A 207 -3.80 -3.45 18.81
N ILE A 208 -4.12 -2.82 17.71
CA ILE A 208 -5.19 -1.83 17.58
C ILE A 208 -6.29 -2.33 16.65
N ASP A 209 -7.46 -1.70 16.67
CA ASP A 209 -8.53 -2.01 15.73
C ASP A 209 -8.07 -1.85 14.27
N ASN A 210 -8.58 -2.71 13.41
CA ASN A 210 -8.32 -2.66 11.95
C ASN A 210 -9.12 -1.51 11.33
N ASP A 211 -8.64 -0.29 11.52
CA ASP A 211 -9.28 0.95 11.06
C ASP A 211 -8.24 1.99 10.63
N LEU A 212 -8.19 2.31 9.34
CA LEU A 212 -7.23 3.30 8.85
C LEU A 212 -7.60 4.74 9.23
N GLN A 213 -8.85 5.04 9.53
CA GLN A 213 -9.23 6.36 10.03
C GLN A 213 -8.56 6.61 11.40
N TYR A 214 -8.60 5.63 12.30
CA TYR A 214 -7.91 5.70 13.60
C TYR A 214 -6.38 5.86 13.42
N VAL A 215 -5.78 5.14 12.46
CA VAL A 215 -4.34 5.28 12.17
C VAL A 215 -4.00 6.70 11.71
N ILE A 216 -4.82 7.32 10.85
CA ILE A 216 -4.63 8.71 10.40
C ILE A 216 -4.74 9.69 11.58
N GLU A 217 -5.69 9.47 12.47
CA GLU A 217 -5.85 10.30 13.68
C GLU A 217 -4.59 10.24 14.56
N LYS A 218 -4.02 9.03 14.75
CA LYS A 218 -2.76 8.85 15.50
C LYS A 218 -1.54 9.47 14.83
N ILE A 219 -1.45 9.45 13.50
CA ILE A 219 -0.41 10.16 12.76
C ILE A 219 -0.53 11.67 12.99
N ASN A 220 -1.73 12.23 12.84
CA ASN A 220 -1.98 13.65 13.04
C ASN A 220 -1.72 14.10 14.50
N GLU A 221 -2.05 13.27 15.50
CA GLU A 221 -1.76 13.54 16.90
C GLU A 221 -0.26 13.53 17.20
N TYR A 222 0.48 12.63 16.55
CA TYR A 222 1.92 12.47 16.76
C TYR A 222 2.74 13.62 16.15
N ASP A 223 2.28 14.19 15.03
CA ASP A 223 2.96 15.26 14.30
C ASP A 223 2.67 16.67 14.86
N ASN A 224 1.70 16.82 15.80
CA ASN A 224 1.33 18.07 16.47
C ASN A 224 1.83 18.12 17.93
#